data_8abfb7dd213a396129581f963ed7f937
#
_entry.id   8abfb7dd213a396129581f963ed7f937
#
_cell.length_a   1.000
_cell.length_b   1.000
_cell.length_c   1.000
_cell.angle_alpha   90.00
_cell.angle_beta   90.00
_cell.angle_gamma   90.00
#
_symmetry.space_group_name_H-M   'P 1'
#
loop_
_entity.id
_entity.type
_entity.pdbx_description
1 polymer ?
#
loop_
_entity_poly.entity_id
_entity_poly.type
_entity_poly.pdbx_seq_one_letter_code
_entity_poly.pdbx_strand_id
1 'polypeptide(L)'
;MVASTRMGEHGVGGSEDDRSKRAFVKALLDDVNALERMLEGELFETGIRRIGAEQEMFLVDDSMSPAPVAPEVLDGLSDDRLTTELARFNLEANLSPRLYGGDCLRAMEDELVEVVGVARQAAAEQGANVLLTGILPTLRKDHLGLDNMTPNPRYLALNNAMAKLRGGAFHVLIRGLDELETTHDNVMLESCNTSFQVHFQVGPKEFARLYNVAQVVTAPVLAAAVNSPLLLGRRLWQETRVALFERSVDARSSAHQARGQRARVSFGDKWIDESVLEIFREDIAQFRVLLGHQFSERPFEDLEAG
;
A
#
# COMPACT_ATOMS: atom_id res chain seq x y z
N MET A 1 -4.22 21.43 -17.76
CA MET A 1 -3.66 20.09 -18.05
C MET A 1 -3.30 19.54 -16.68
N VAL A 2 -4.16 18.72 -16.09
CA VAL A 2 -3.90 18.11 -14.77
C VAL A 2 -2.91 16.98 -15.02
N ALA A 3 -1.69 17.11 -14.51
CA ALA A 3 -0.71 16.04 -14.57
C ALA A 3 -1.28 14.81 -13.82
N SER A 4 -1.35 13.68 -14.51
CA SER A 4 -1.62 12.38 -13.90
C SER A 4 -0.48 12.11 -12.93
N THR A 5 -0.74 12.27 -11.64
CA THR A 5 0.21 11.94 -10.59
C THR A 5 0.23 10.41 -10.49
N ARG A 6 1.18 9.76 -11.14
CA ARG A 6 1.46 8.34 -10.91
C ARG A 6 1.85 8.18 -9.44
N MET A 7 1.00 7.57 -8.64
CA MET A 7 1.36 7.15 -7.29
C MET A 7 2.40 6.02 -7.40
N GLY A 8 3.60 6.29 -6.91
CA GLY A 8 4.70 5.34 -6.82
C GLY A 8 5.84 5.57 -7.82
N GLU A 9 6.85 6.36 -7.45
CA GLU A 9 8.07 6.47 -8.23
C GLU A 9 8.89 5.18 -8.19
N HIS A 10 9.29 4.69 -9.38
CA HIS A 10 10.08 3.47 -9.55
C HIS A 10 11.60 3.66 -9.38
N GLY A 11 12.06 4.85 -9.01
CA GLY A 11 13.48 5.25 -9.02
C GLY A 11 14.26 4.98 -7.73
N VAL A 12 14.20 3.78 -7.13
CA VAL A 12 14.98 3.44 -5.93
C VAL A 12 16.26 2.72 -6.30
N GLY A 13 17.42 3.35 -6.04
CA GLY A 13 18.75 2.76 -6.24
C GLY A 13 19.21 1.88 -5.07
N GLY A 14 19.99 0.84 -5.37
CA GLY A 14 20.50 -0.11 -4.38
C GLY A 14 21.71 0.41 -3.58
N SER A 15 21.87 -0.09 -2.37
CA SER A 15 22.90 0.12 -1.34
C SER A 15 23.14 1.57 -0.92
N GLU A 16 22.49 1.97 0.13
CA GLU A 16 22.68 3.26 0.80
C GLU A 16 23.70 3.17 1.92
N ASP A 17 24.66 4.07 1.92
CA ASP A 17 25.52 4.33 3.06
C ASP A 17 24.79 5.25 4.09
N ASP A 18 25.32 5.36 5.29
CA ASP A 18 24.75 6.21 6.36
C ASP A 18 24.70 7.70 5.98
N ARG A 19 25.50 8.14 5.00
CA ARG A 19 25.53 9.51 4.51
C ARG A 19 24.32 9.80 3.64
N SER A 20 23.96 8.88 2.75
CA SER A 20 22.76 8.98 1.90
C SER A 20 21.49 9.05 2.76
N LYS A 21 21.40 8.19 3.79
CA LYS A 21 20.26 8.20 4.73
C LYS A 21 20.12 9.50 5.51
N ARG A 22 21.23 10.11 5.93
CA ARG A 22 21.21 11.41 6.62
C ARG A 22 20.78 12.54 5.67
N ALA A 23 21.25 12.51 4.42
CA ALA A 23 20.83 13.47 3.39
C ALA A 23 19.33 13.33 3.12
N PHE A 24 18.81 12.09 3.04
CA PHE A 24 17.39 11.82 2.89
C PHE A 24 16.56 12.38 4.06
N VAL A 25 16.97 12.12 5.32
CA VAL A 25 16.24 12.65 6.49
C VAL A 25 16.22 14.17 6.48
N LYS A 26 17.31 14.81 6.04
CA LYS A 26 17.34 16.27 5.91
C LYS A 26 16.35 16.76 4.85
N ALA A 27 16.35 16.16 3.66
CA ALA A 27 15.40 16.49 2.59
C ALA A 27 13.94 16.31 3.07
N LEU A 28 13.65 15.19 3.75
CA LEU A 28 12.33 14.93 4.31
C LEU A 28 11.88 15.99 5.33
N LEU A 29 12.81 16.53 6.14
CA LEU A 29 12.50 17.64 7.05
C LEU A 29 12.28 18.95 6.29
N ASP A 30 13.02 19.19 5.22
CA ASP A 30 12.82 20.35 4.34
C ASP A 30 11.45 20.25 3.64
N ASP A 31 11.01 19.06 3.19
CA ASP A 31 9.67 18.80 2.63
C ASP A 31 8.56 19.09 3.66
N VAL A 32 8.71 18.62 4.91
CA VAL A 32 7.73 18.90 5.97
C VAL A 32 7.62 20.38 6.26
N ASN A 33 8.75 21.11 6.25
CA ASN A 33 8.73 22.55 6.44
C ASN A 33 8.11 23.29 5.24
N ALA A 34 8.33 22.80 4.00
CA ALA A 34 7.66 23.33 2.82
C ALA A 34 6.14 23.07 2.89
N LEU A 35 5.71 21.85 3.28
CA LEU A 35 4.31 21.54 3.51
C LEU A 35 3.66 22.46 4.55
N GLU A 36 4.36 22.78 5.65
CA GLU A 36 3.88 23.72 6.66
C GLU A 36 3.64 25.11 6.05
N ARG A 37 4.57 25.64 5.26
CA ARG A 37 4.38 26.93 4.55
C ARG A 37 3.23 26.89 3.54
N MET A 38 3.04 25.76 2.84
CA MET A 38 1.92 25.57 1.93
C MET A 38 0.57 25.61 2.66
N LEU A 39 0.51 25.00 3.86
CA LEU A 39 -0.68 25.02 4.71
C LEU A 39 -0.98 26.42 5.24
N GLU A 40 0.04 27.14 5.72
CA GLU A 40 -0.07 28.53 6.19
C GLU A 40 -0.44 29.50 5.05
N GLY A 41 0.12 29.29 3.86
CA GLY A 41 -0.12 30.08 2.66
C GLY A 41 -1.43 29.74 1.94
N GLU A 42 -2.21 28.78 2.42
CA GLU A 42 -3.46 28.32 1.79
C GLU A 42 -3.28 27.89 0.31
N LEU A 43 -2.13 27.26 -0.03
CA LEU A 43 -1.75 26.93 -1.41
C LEU A 43 -2.42 25.64 -1.93
N PHE A 44 -3.26 25.01 -1.14
CA PHE A 44 -3.99 23.80 -1.55
C PHE A 44 -5.33 24.14 -2.22
N GLU A 45 -5.68 23.31 -3.19
CA GLU A 45 -7.02 23.37 -3.78
C GLU A 45 -8.09 23.19 -2.71
N THR A 46 -9.07 24.10 -2.67
CA THR A 46 -10.19 24.07 -1.73
C THR A 46 -11.52 24.18 -2.45
N GLY A 47 -12.60 23.71 -1.81
CA GLY A 47 -13.95 23.81 -2.37
C GLY A 47 -14.30 22.74 -3.41
N ILE A 48 -13.34 21.96 -3.87
CA ILE A 48 -13.55 20.82 -4.76
C ILE A 48 -13.26 19.55 -3.97
N ARG A 49 -14.13 18.56 -4.08
CA ARG A 49 -13.94 17.24 -3.47
C ARG A 49 -13.98 16.18 -4.56
N ARG A 50 -12.98 15.31 -4.58
CA ARG A 50 -12.92 14.19 -5.50
C ARG A 50 -12.90 12.88 -4.72
N ILE A 51 -13.37 11.83 -5.38
CA ILE A 51 -13.30 10.44 -4.95
C ILE A 51 -12.58 9.64 -6.04
N GLY A 52 -11.67 8.76 -5.64
CA GLY A 52 -11.02 7.77 -6.49
C GLY A 52 -10.99 6.43 -5.78
N ALA A 53 -10.52 5.40 -6.46
CA ALA A 53 -10.35 4.08 -5.86
C ALA A 53 -9.23 3.29 -6.55
N GLU A 54 -8.72 2.30 -5.82
CA GLU A 54 -7.82 1.26 -6.31
C GLU A 54 -8.43 -0.11 -6.03
N GLN A 55 -8.30 -1.03 -6.97
CA GLN A 55 -8.72 -2.43 -6.80
C GLN A 55 -7.54 -3.35 -7.08
N GLU A 56 -7.11 -4.05 -6.05
CA GLU A 56 -6.15 -5.13 -6.19
C GLU A 56 -6.88 -6.45 -6.51
N MET A 57 -6.20 -7.35 -7.25
CA MET A 57 -6.79 -8.60 -7.69
C MET A 57 -5.74 -9.70 -7.82
N PHE A 58 -6.18 -10.96 -7.70
CA PHE A 58 -5.35 -12.13 -7.94
C PHE A 58 -5.47 -12.62 -9.38
N LEU A 59 -4.34 -13.09 -9.92
CA LEU A 59 -4.30 -13.96 -11.09
C LEU A 59 -4.22 -15.41 -10.62
N VAL A 60 -5.10 -16.27 -11.15
CA VAL A 60 -5.18 -17.68 -10.79
C VAL A 60 -5.27 -18.56 -12.04
N ASP A 61 -4.76 -19.78 -11.94
CA ASP A 61 -4.94 -20.81 -12.96
C ASP A 61 -6.31 -21.52 -12.85
N ASP A 62 -6.58 -22.48 -13.70
CA ASP A 62 -7.83 -23.26 -13.71
C ASP A 62 -8.04 -24.08 -12.42
N SER A 63 -6.98 -24.35 -11.65
CA SER A 63 -7.05 -25.00 -10.35
C SER A 63 -7.26 -24.02 -9.18
N MET A 64 -7.45 -22.74 -9.50
CA MET A 64 -7.49 -21.62 -8.54
C MET A 64 -6.19 -21.42 -7.76
N SER A 65 -5.06 -21.94 -8.23
CA SER A 65 -3.74 -21.63 -7.69
C SER A 65 -3.20 -20.29 -8.23
N PRO A 66 -2.34 -19.56 -7.50
CA PRO A 66 -1.74 -18.34 -8.01
C PRO A 66 -1.02 -18.55 -9.34
N ALA A 67 -1.30 -17.70 -10.33
CA ALA A 67 -0.67 -17.71 -11.65
C ALA A 67 0.29 -16.50 -11.75
N PRO A 68 1.63 -16.70 -11.72
CA PRO A 68 2.60 -15.61 -11.65
C PRO A 68 2.89 -14.99 -13.03
N VAL A 69 1.86 -14.47 -13.71
CA VAL A 69 1.89 -13.96 -15.10
C VAL A 69 1.53 -12.46 -15.21
N ALA A 70 1.53 -11.70 -14.12
CA ALA A 70 1.17 -10.28 -14.14
C ALA A 70 2.02 -9.43 -15.10
N PRO A 71 3.35 -9.60 -15.17
CA PRO A 71 4.16 -8.87 -16.14
C PRO A 71 3.76 -9.18 -17.59
N GLU A 72 3.50 -10.44 -17.88
CA GLU A 72 3.10 -10.91 -19.20
C GLU A 72 1.69 -10.43 -19.59
N VAL A 73 0.78 -10.33 -18.62
CA VAL A 73 -0.57 -9.76 -18.79
C VAL A 73 -0.49 -8.29 -19.15
N LEU A 74 0.43 -7.54 -18.51
CA LEU A 74 0.56 -6.09 -18.72
C LEU A 74 1.38 -5.73 -19.97
N ASP A 75 2.28 -6.60 -20.41
CA ASP A 75 3.19 -6.32 -21.55
C ASP A 75 2.42 -6.05 -22.86
N GLY A 76 1.26 -6.64 -23.03
CA GLY A 76 0.39 -6.44 -24.19
C GLY A 76 -0.67 -5.34 -24.03
N LEU A 77 -0.78 -4.69 -22.87
CA LEU A 77 -1.82 -3.71 -22.58
C LEU A 77 -1.34 -2.28 -22.77
N SER A 78 -2.20 -1.46 -23.38
CA SER A 78 -2.04 0.00 -23.46
C SER A 78 -2.88 0.76 -22.43
N ASP A 79 -3.49 0.07 -21.47
CA ASP A 79 -4.30 0.65 -20.40
C ASP A 79 -3.42 0.94 -19.18
N ASP A 80 -3.11 2.21 -18.97
CA ASP A 80 -2.23 2.69 -17.89
C ASP A 80 -2.90 2.70 -16.51
N ARG A 81 -4.19 2.35 -16.42
CA ARG A 81 -4.89 2.13 -15.16
C ARG A 81 -4.49 0.82 -14.49
N LEU A 82 -3.96 -0.15 -15.24
CA LEU A 82 -3.51 -1.43 -14.70
C LEU A 82 -2.00 -1.39 -14.43
N THR A 83 -1.60 -1.86 -13.26
CA THR A 83 -0.19 -1.91 -12.83
C THR A 83 0.15 -3.21 -12.10
N THR A 84 1.46 -3.44 -11.95
CA THR A 84 1.96 -4.59 -11.18
C THR A 84 1.90 -4.32 -9.68
N GLU A 85 1.70 -5.38 -8.92
CA GLU A 85 1.87 -5.45 -7.48
C GLU A 85 3.13 -6.21 -7.07
N LEU A 86 3.35 -6.35 -5.74
CA LEU A 86 4.52 -7.01 -5.16
C LEU A 86 4.73 -8.42 -5.71
N ALA A 87 3.67 -9.20 -5.86
CA ALA A 87 3.75 -10.53 -6.44
C ALA A 87 3.33 -10.55 -7.92
N ARG A 88 3.99 -11.41 -8.70
CA ARG A 88 3.67 -11.67 -10.11
C ARG A 88 2.29 -12.29 -10.32
N PHE A 89 1.59 -12.66 -9.25
CA PHE A 89 0.21 -13.14 -9.29
C PHE A 89 -0.82 -12.11 -8.78
N ASN A 90 -0.40 -10.85 -8.60
CA ASN A 90 -1.26 -9.73 -8.26
C ASN A 90 -1.24 -8.65 -9.34
N LEU A 91 -2.38 -8.00 -9.53
CA LEU A 91 -2.55 -6.79 -10.34
C LEU A 91 -3.29 -5.74 -9.52
N GLU A 92 -3.08 -4.48 -9.84
CA GLU A 92 -3.83 -3.35 -9.33
C GLU A 92 -4.48 -2.57 -10.46
N ALA A 93 -5.71 -2.14 -10.24
CA ALA A 93 -6.43 -1.22 -11.10
C ALA A 93 -6.63 0.12 -10.39
N ASN A 94 -6.13 1.20 -10.99
CA ASN A 94 -6.24 2.58 -10.50
C ASN A 94 -7.38 3.29 -11.23
N LEU A 95 -8.45 3.64 -10.51
CA LEU A 95 -9.61 4.31 -11.10
C LEU A 95 -9.42 5.82 -11.16
N SER A 96 -10.03 6.44 -12.17
CA SER A 96 -9.97 7.88 -12.39
C SER A 96 -10.63 8.66 -11.25
N PRO A 97 -9.99 9.72 -10.72
CA PRO A 97 -10.61 10.56 -9.72
C PRO A 97 -11.80 11.33 -10.30
N ARG A 98 -12.93 11.30 -9.59
CA ARG A 98 -14.22 11.92 -10.00
C ARG A 98 -14.66 12.97 -9.01
N LEU A 99 -15.38 14.00 -9.48
CA LEU A 99 -16.04 14.93 -8.58
C LEU A 99 -17.04 14.19 -7.68
N TYR A 100 -16.92 14.39 -6.37
CA TYR A 100 -17.79 13.76 -5.39
C TYR A 100 -19.18 14.37 -5.40
N GLY A 101 -20.18 13.59 -5.78
CA GLY A 101 -21.57 13.99 -5.86
C GLY A 101 -22.27 13.38 -7.07
N GLY A 102 -23.59 13.61 -7.20
CA GLY A 102 -24.37 13.07 -8.30
C GLY A 102 -24.25 11.54 -8.43
N ASP A 103 -23.84 11.09 -9.59
CA ASP A 103 -23.69 9.68 -9.97
C ASP A 103 -22.26 9.14 -9.83
N CYS A 104 -21.38 9.84 -9.11
CA CYS A 104 -19.95 9.50 -9.05
C CYS A 104 -19.67 8.05 -8.63
N LEU A 105 -20.46 7.47 -7.71
CA LEU A 105 -20.30 6.08 -7.27
C LEU A 105 -20.68 5.09 -8.37
N ARG A 106 -21.75 5.38 -9.12
CA ARG A 106 -22.15 4.56 -10.27
C ARG A 106 -21.09 4.61 -11.35
N ALA A 107 -20.61 5.80 -11.68
CA ALA A 107 -19.58 5.97 -12.70
C ALA A 107 -18.24 5.31 -12.28
N MET A 108 -17.91 5.27 -10.98
CA MET A 108 -16.76 4.53 -10.45
C MET A 108 -16.96 3.02 -10.55
N GLU A 109 -18.17 2.51 -10.26
CA GLU A 109 -18.52 1.10 -10.44
C GLU A 109 -18.42 0.68 -11.91
N ASP A 110 -18.97 1.49 -12.83
CA ASP A 110 -18.92 1.23 -14.26
C ASP A 110 -17.48 1.16 -14.78
N GLU A 111 -16.60 2.09 -14.35
CA GLU A 111 -15.19 2.08 -14.68
C GLU A 111 -14.46 0.84 -14.09
N LEU A 112 -14.76 0.49 -12.84
CA LEU A 112 -14.20 -0.71 -12.22
C LEU A 112 -14.56 -1.97 -13.01
N VAL A 113 -15.82 -2.13 -13.40
CA VAL A 113 -16.28 -3.26 -14.21
C VAL A 113 -15.55 -3.31 -15.55
N GLU A 114 -15.38 -2.16 -16.20
CA GLU A 114 -14.63 -2.02 -17.46
C GLU A 114 -13.17 -2.48 -17.28
N VAL A 115 -12.43 -1.90 -16.33
CA VAL A 115 -11.00 -2.18 -16.13
C VAL A 115 -10.75 -3.63 -15.72
N VAL A 116 -11.59 -4.18 -14.82
CA VAL A 116 -11.53 -5.61 -14.47
C VAL A 116 -11.85 -6.48 -15.68
N GLY A 117 -12.74 -6.02 -16.58
CA GLY A 117 -13.01 -6.69 -17.87
C GLY A 117 -11.77 -6.75 -18.76
N VAL A 118 -11.04 -5.64 -18.87
CA VAL A 118 -9.76 -5.58 -19.62
C VAL A 118 -8.73 -6.54 -19.00
N ALA A 119 -8.57 -6.50 -17.67
CA ALA A 119 -7.65 -7.40 -16.98
C ALA A 119 -8.00 -8.88 -17.19
N ARG A 120 -9.30 -9.24 -17.17
CA ARG A 120 -9.76 -10.61 -17.43
C ARG A 120 -9.44 -11.08 -18.83
N GLN A 121 -9.64 -10.22 -19.82
CA GLN A 121 -9.34 -10.56 -21.21
C GLN A 121 -7.84 -10.82 -21.39
N ALA A 122 -6.99 -9.92 -20.90
CA ALA A 122 -5.55 -10.05 -20.99
C ALA A 122 -5.02 -11.27 -20.19
N ALA A 123 -5.56 -11.53 -19.02
CA ALA A 123 -5.21 -12.71 -18.23
C ALA A 123 -5.57 -14.02 -18.96
N ALA A 124 -6.72 -14.07 -19.62
CA ALA A 124 -7.15 -15.25 -20.38
C ALA A 124 -6.19 -15.57 -21.54
N GLU A 125 -5.58 -14.58 -22.17
CA GLU A 125 -4.55 -14.76 -23.21
C GLU A 125 -3.27 -15.41 -22.63
N GLN A 126 -3.04 -15.28 -21.32
CA GLN A 126 -1.94 -15.92 -20.62
C GLN A 126 -2.36 -17.22 -19.89
N GLY A 127 -3.57 -17.73 -20.15
CA GLY A 127 -4.11 -18.93 -19.49
C GLY A 127 -4.43 -18.73 -18.02
N ALA A 128 -4.73 -17.51 -17.61
CA ALA A 128 -5.07 -17.16 -16.23
C ALA A 128 -6.46 -16.53 -16.11
N ASN A 129 -6.99 -16.52 -14.90
CA ASN A 129 -8.27 -15.91 -14.55
C ASN A 129 -8.04 -14.83 -13.49
N VAL A 130 -8.90 -13.80 -13.47
CA VAL A 130 -8.88 -12.73 -12.45
C VAL A 130 -9.89 -13.04 -11.35
N LEU A 131 -9.43 -13.02 -10.11
CA LEU A 131 -10.24 -13.23 -8.91
C LEU A 131 -10.14 -12.04 -7.95
N LEU A 132 -11.30 -11.53 -7.50
CA LEU A 132 -11.41 -10.49 -6.48
C LEU A 132 -11.73 -11.17 -5.14
N THR A 133 -10.78 -11.13 -4.22
CA THR A 133 -10.92 -11.66 -2.84
C THR A 133 -9.90 -10.98 -1.95
N GLY A 134 -10.11 -10.93 -0.64
CA GLY A 134 -9.18 -10.26 0.28
C GLY A 134 -7.90 -11.06 0.54
N ILE A 135 -8.02 -12.39 0.64
CA ILE A 135 -6.89 -13.34 0.66
C ILE A 135 -7.29 -14.54 -0.19
N LEU A 136 -6.42 -14.94 -1.11
CA LEU A 136 -6.68 -16.11 -1.93
C LEU A 136 -6.58 -17.40 -1.08
N PRO A 137 -7.67 -18.17 -0.92
CA PRO A 137 -7.69 -19.34 0.00
C PRO A 137 -6.72 -20.47 -0.37
N THR A 138 -6.34 -20.57 -1.63
CA THR A 138 -5.45 -21.59 -2.18
C THR A 138 -3.98 -21.26 -2.07
N LEU A 139 -3.63 -20.08 -1.53
CA LEU A 139 -2.25 -19.70 -1.26
C LEU A 139 -1.58 -20.71 -0.31
N ARG A 140 -0.36 -21.07 -0.68
CA ARG A 140 0.55 -21.90 0.13
C ARG A 140 1.89 -21.19 0.32
N LYS A 141 2.65 -21.64 1.30
CA LYS A 141 3.94 -21.05 1.64
C LYS A 141 4.94 -21.11 0.48
N ASP A 142 4.89 -22.15 -0.34
CA ASP A 142 5.74 -22.32 -1.52
C ASP A 142 5.46 -21.28 -2.63
N HIS A 143 4.31 -20.63 -2.64
CA HIS A 143 4.02 -19.51 -3.55
C HIS A 143 4.69 -18.19 -3.12
N LEU A 144 5.20 -18.09 -1.89
CA LEU A 144 5.75 -16.86 -1.31
C LEU A 144 7.28 -16.77 -1.43
N GLY A 145 7.87 -17.45 -2.41
CA GLY A 145 9.27 -17.33 -2.77
C GLY A 145 9.56 -16.05 -3.55
N LEU A 146 10.81 -15.57 -3.51
CA LEU A 146 11.27 -14.39 -4.25
C LEU A 146 11.22 -14.56 -5.78
N ASP A 147 11.13 -15.77 -6.28
CA ASP A 147 10.89 -16.11 -7.68
C ASP A 147 9.50 -15.65 -8.18
N ASN A 148 8.56 -15.52 -7.26
CA ASN A 148 7.23 -14.95 -7.51
C ASN A 148 7.14 -13.44 -7.24
N MET A 149 8.23 -12.79 -6.84
CA MET A 149 8.26 -11.34 -6.71
C MET A 149 8.30 -10.68 -8.10
N THR A 150 7.50 -9.64 -8.28
CA THR A 150 7.56 -8.80 -9.48
C THR A 150 8.98 -8.24 -9.65
N PRO A 151 9.60 -8.34 -10.85
CA PRO A 151 10.97 -7.93 -11.09
C PRO A 151 11.11 -6.41 -11.15
N ASN A 152 10.79 -5.74 -10.03
CA ASN A 152 10.90 -4.31 -9.85
C ASN A 152 12.03 -4.01 -8.85
N PRO A 153 13.03 -3.18 -9.20
CA PRO A 153 14.14 -2.83 -8.30
C PRO A 153 13.69 -2.29 -6.93
N ARG A 154 12.56 -1.59 -6.89
CA ARG A 154 11.96 -1.06 -5.65
C ARG A 154 11.56 -2.19 -4.69
N TYR A 155 10.95 -3.26 -5.18
CA TYR A 155 10.53 -4.39 -4.34
C TYR A 155 11.73 -5.15 -3.78
N LEU A 156 12.76 -5.34 -4.59
CA LEU A 156 14.01 -5.96 -4.12
C LEU A 156 14.71 -5.08 -3.07
N ALA A 157 14.76 -3.77 -3.28
CA ALA A 157 15.31 -2.83 -2.31
C ALA A 157 14.53 -2.84 -0.99
N LEU A 158 13.19 -2.87 -1.05
CA LEU A 158 12.32 -2.99 0.12
C LEU A 158 12.59 -4.30 0.88
N ASN A 159 12.62 -5.42 0.18
CA ASN A 159 12.93 -6.73 0.76
C ASN A 159 14.26 -6.71 1.51
N ASN A 160 15.32 -6.19 0.89
CA ASN A 160 16.65 -6.11 1.47
C ASN A 160 16.71 -5.17 2.68
N ALA A 161 16.01 -4.02 2.62
CA ALA A 161 15.94 -3.07 3.71
C ALA A 161 15.22 -3.66 4.93
N MET A 162 14.10 -4.35 4.71
CA MET A 162 13.33 -5.02 5.76
C MET A 162 14.10 -6.15 6.41
N ALA A 163 14.75 -7.02 5.61
CA ALA A 163 15.60 -8.10 6.11
C ALA A 163 16.75 -7.56 6.97
N LYS A 164 17.40 -6.47 6.53
CA LYS A 164 18.47 -5.80 7.28
C LYS A 164 18.02 -5.21 8.60
N LEU A 165 16.86 -4.57 8.63
CA LEU A 165 16.31 -3.94 9.85
C LEU A 165 15.92 -4.98 10.88
N ARG A 166 15.31 -6.05 10.45
CA ARG A 166 14.86 -7.11 11.36
C ARG A 166 16.05 -7.95 11.89
N GLY A 167 17.03 -8.19 11.06
CA GLY A 167 18.22 -8.99 11.42
C GLY A 167 17.94 -10.48 11.57
N GLY A 168 16.85 -11.01 10.98
CA GLY A 168 16.48 -12.42 11.01
C GLY A 168 15.12 -12.69 10.37
N ALA A 169 14.66 -13.94 10.41
CA ALA A 169 13.37 -14.33 9.88
C ALA A 169 12.20 -13.65 10.61
N PHE A 170 11.14 -13.39 9.87
CA PHE A 170 9.87 -12.89 10.40
C PHE A 170 9.10 -14.07 10.99
N HIS A 171 8.68 -13.92 12.24
CA HIS A 171 7.82 -14.89 12.90
C HIS A 171 6.41 -14.31 13.02
N VAL A 172 5.46 -14.99 12.43
CA VAL A 172 4.05 -14.56 12.41
C VAL A 172 3.22 -15.58 13.17
N LEU A 173 2.50 -15.10 14.16
CA LEU A 173 1.52 -15.87 14.93
C LEU A 173 0.18 -15.15 14.86
N ILE A 174 -0.82 -15.79 14.24
CA ILE A 174 -2.21 -15.32 14.21
C ILE A 174 -3.10 -16.38 14.83
N ARG A 175 -3.87 -15.99 15.84
CA ARG A 175 -4.84 -16.86 16.51
C ARG A 175 -6.25 -16.46 16.12
N GLY A 176 -6.99 -17.38 15.54
CA GLY A 176 -8.39 -17.24 15.15
C GLY A 176 -9.17 -18.49 15.56
N LEU A 177 -9.99 -19.04 14.66
CA LEU A 177 -10.59 -20.36 14.87
C LEU A 177 -9.51 -21.45 14.91
N ASP A 178 -8.55 -21.36 14.00
CA ASP A 178 -7.32 -22.15 14.02
C ASP A 178 -6.15 -21.24 14.47
N GLU A 179 -4.96 -21.81 14.63
CA GLU A 179 -3.72 -21.07 14.87
C GLU A 179 -2.83 -21.19 13.65
N LEU A 180 -2.33 -20.06 13.14
CA LEU A 180 -1.29 -20.00 12.15
C LEU A 180 0.01 -19.51 12.81
N GLU A 181 1.01 -20.39 12.85
CA GLU A 181 2.38 -20.03 13.20
C GLU A 181 3.27 -20.30 11.99
N THR A 182 3.96 -19.28 11.51
CA THR A 182 4.85 -19.39 10.35
C THR A 182 6.02 -18.44 10.47
N THR A 183 7.12 -18.81 9.80
CA THR A 183 8.30 -17.95 9.64
C THR A 183 8.53 -17.71 8.15
N HIS A 184 8.96 -16.51 7.81
CA HIS A 184 9.40 -16.17 6.46
C HIS A 184 10.61 -15.22 6.53
N ASP A 185 11.35 -15.11 5.45
CA ASP A 185 12.61 -14.35 5.38
C ASP A 185 12.57 -13.19 4.37
N ASN A 186 11.40 -12.95 3.80
CA ASN A 186 11.18 -11.97 2.74
C ASN A 186 9.84 -11.24 2.95
N VAL A 187 9.54 -10.25 2.09
CA VAL A 187 8.31 -9.44 2.18
C VAL A 187 7.09 -10.04 1.49
N MET A 188 7.24 -11.21 0.83
CA MET A 188 6.18 -11.81 0.01
C MET A 188 4.92 -12.21 0.79
N LEU A 189 4.99 -12.29 2.12
CA LEU A 189 3.78 -12.56 2.92
C LEU A 189 2.74 -11.42 2.80
N GLU A 190 3.19 -10.19 2.53
CA GLU A 190 2.33 -9.04 2.28
C GLU A 190 1.46 -9.25 1.05
N SER A 191 2.00 -9.84 -0.03
CA SER A 191 1.27 -10.10 -1.28
C SER A 191 0.11 -11.11 -1.17
N CYS A 192 -0.08 -11.71 0.01
CA CYS A 192 -1.29 -12.49 0.30
C CYS A 192 -2.52 -11.60 0.45
N ASN A 193 -2.35 -10.30 0.71
CA ASN A 193 -3.42 -9.33 0.85
C ASN A 193 -3.77 -8.71 -0.50
N THR A 194 -5.05 -8.50 -0.73
CA THR A 194 -5.58 -7.61 -1.76
C THR A 194 -6.71 -6.79 -1.17
N SER A 195 -6.89 -5.59 -1.68
CA SER A 195 -7.85 -4.63 -1.14
C SER A 195 -8.65 -3.91 -2.23
N PHE A 196 -9.69 -3.22 -1.79
CA PHE A 196 -10.32 -2.12 -2.51
C PHE A 196 -10.14 -0.86 -1.66
N GLN A 197 -9.40 0.11 -2.17
CA GLN A 197 -9.10 1.35 -1.47
C GLN A 197 -9.96 2.48 -2.02
N VAL A 198 -10.52 3.30 -1.14
CA VAL A 198 -11.29 4.48 -1.53
C VAL A 198 -10.52 5.73 -1.11
N HIS A 199 -10.28 6.62 -2.05
CA HIS A 199 -9.53 7.85 -1.86
C HIS A 199 -10.48 9.05 -1.84
N PHE A 200 -10.42 9.85 -0.77
CA PHE A 200 -11.15 11.10 -0.67
C PHE A 200 -10.19 12.29 -0.66
N GLN A 201 -10.40 13.22 -1.59
CA GLN A 201 -9.74 14.53 -1.51
C GLN A 201 -10.44 15.37 -0.45
N VAL A 202 -9.65 15.88 0.49
CA VAL A 202 -10.12 16.72 1.60
C VAL A 202 -9.27 17.99 1.70
N GLY A 203 -9.90 19.10 2.11
CA GLY A 203 -9.18 20.34 2.32
C GLY A 203 -8.35 20.32 3.60
N PRO A 204 -7.27 21.13 3.69
CA PRO A 204 -6.37 21.13 4.85
C PRO A 204 -7.08 21.42 6.18
N LYS A 205 -8.03 22.36 6.19
CA LYS A 205 -8.77 22.78 7.40
C LYS A 205 -9.74 21.72 7.94
N GLU A 206 -10.10 20.73 7.13
CA GLU A 206 -10.99 19.64 7.54
C GLU A 206 -10.28 18.30 7.69
N PHE A 207 -8.97 18.24 7.38
CA PHE A 207 -8.20 17.01 7.35
C PHE A 207 -8.28 16.26 8.69
N ALA A 208 -7.92 16.89 9.80
CA ALA A 208 -7.89 16.25 11.12
C ALA A 208 -9.26 15.61 11.46
N ARG A 209 -10.33 16.36 11.28
CA ARG A 209 -11.69 15.87 11.55
C ARG A 209 -12.07 14.69 10.66
N LEU A 210 -11.82 14.78 9.34
CA LEU A 210 -12.19 13.73 8.39
C LEU A 210 -11.31 12.50 8.50
N TYR A 211 -10.02 12.68 8.78
CA TYR A 211 -9.11 11.58 9.10
C TYR A 211 -9.60 10.80 10.32
N ASN A 212 -9.93 11.49 11.41
CA ASN A 212 -10.45 10.86 12.62
C ASN A 212 -11.78 10.14 12.37
N VAL A 213 -12.68 10.72 11.56
CA VAL A 213 -13.93 10.05 11.13
C VAL A 213 -13.61 8.79 10.33
N ALA A 214 -12.64 8.83 9.40
CA ALA A 214 -12.22 7.66 8.63
C ALA A 214 -11.73 6.53 9.54
N GLN A 215 -10.94 6.85 10.59
CA GLN A 215 -10.52 5.87 11.60
C GLN A 215 -11.72 5.21 12.30
N VAL A 216 -12.72 6.00 12.70
CA VAL A 216 -13.92 5.46 13.38
C VAL A 216 -14.73 4.56 12.45
N VAL A 217 -14.93 4.94 11.20
CA VAL A 217 -15.76 4.19 10.25
C VAL A 217 -15.06 2.96 9.67
N THR A 218 -13.74 2.87 9.81
CA THR A 218 -12.97 1.70 9.34
C THR A 218 -13.51 0.39 9.92
N ALA A 219 -13.81 0.33 11.20
CA ALA A 219 -14.30 -0.90 11.84
C ALA A 219 -15.64 -1.38 11.27
N PRO A 220 -16.72 -0.58 11.18
CA PRO A 220 -17.98 -1.01 10.58
C PRO A 220 -17.86 -1.28 9.07
N VAL A 221 -17.01 -0.55 8.34
CA VAL A 221 -16.77 -0.81 6.90
C VAL A 221 -16.11 -2.17 6.71
N LEU A 222 -15.04 -2.47 7.44
CA LEU A 222 -14.39 -3.78 7.38
C LEU A 222 -15.34 -4.90 7.83
N ALA A 223 -16.18 -4.69 8.85
CA ALA A 223 -17.14 -5.69 9.28
C ALA A 223 -18.21 -6.00 8.21
N ALA A 224 -18.57 -5.02 7.38
CA ALA A 224 -19.48 -5.20 6.25
C ALA A 224 -18.82 -5.84 5.01
N ALA A 225 -17.50 -5.63 4.85
CA ALA A 225 -16.73 -6.03 3.67
C ALA A 225 -15.77 -7.23 3.94
N VAL A 226 -16.04 -8.05 4.96
CA VAL A 226 -15.18 -9.19 5.33
C VAL A 226 -15.01 -10.16 4.18
N ASN A 227 -13.77 -10.47 3.83
CA ASN A 227 -13.44 -11.31 2.67
C ASN A 227 -12.07 -12.02 2.79
N SER A 228 -11.60 -12.32 4.01
CA SER A 228 -10.27 -12.91 4.21
C SER A 228 -10.22 -13.93 5.37
N PRO A 229 -11.11 -14.92 5.44
CA PRO A 229 -11.18 -15.84 6.58
C PRO A 229 -10.11 -16.94 6.56
N LEU A 230 -9.44 -17.16 5.43
CA LEU A 230 -8.50 -18.25 5.22
C LEU A 230 -7.12 -17.70 4.83
N LEU A 231 -6.07 -18.19 5.49
CA LEU A 231 -4.68 -17.93 5.15
C LEU A 231 -3.84 -19.20 5.32
N LEU A 232 -3.12 -19.61 4.28
CA LEU A 232 -2.24 -20.78 4.27
C LEU A 232 -2.93 -22.05 4.83
N GLY A 233 -4.20 -22.25 4.43
CA GLY A 233 -5.01 -23.39 4.84
C GLY A 233 -5.55 -23.33 6.28
N ARG A 234 -5.46 -22.18 6.97
CA ARG A 234 -5.97 -21.97 8.33
C ARG A 234 -7.19 -21.05 8.34
N ARG A 235 -8.21 -21.38 9.13
CA ARG A 235 -9.37 -20.51 9.38
C ARG A 235 -9.02 -19.56 10.51
N LEU A 236 -8.95 -18.29 10.22
CA LEU A 236 -8.48 -17.29 11.19
C LEU A 236 -9.60 -16.29 11.52
N TRP A 237 -9.39 -15.01 11.31
CA TRP A 237 -10.40 -13.98 11.50
C TRP A 237 -11.26 -13.84 10.24
N GLN A 238 -12.47 -13.30 10.35
CA GLN A 238 -13.27 -12.98 9.16
C GLN A 238 -12.56 -11.95 8.26
N GLU A 239 -11.70 -11.13 8.88
CA GLU A 239 -10.86 -10.13 8.22
C GLU A 239 -9.40 -10.30 8.65
N THR A 240 -8.78 -11.40 8.24
CA THR A 240 -7.39 -11.76 8.57
C THR A 240 -6.39 -10.74 7.98
N ARG A 241 -6.74 -10.02 6.92
CA ARG A 241 -5.91 -8.99 6.29
C ARG A 241 -5.36 -7.99 7.29
N VAL A 242 -6.16 -7.56 8.28
CA VAL A 242 -5.74 -6.61 9.31
C VAL A 242 -4.51 -7.13 10.08
N ALA A 243 -4.60 -8.35 10.61
CA ALA A 243 -3.49 -8.94 11.35
C ALA A 243 -2.30 -9.31 10.45
N LEU A 244 -2.57 -9.75 9.23
CA LEU A 244 -1.55 -10.16 8.29
C LEU A 244 -0.72 -8.97 7.83
N PHE A 245 -1.34 -7.87 7.41
CA PHE A 245 -0.65 -6.69 6.93
C PHE A 245 0.27 -6.10 8.01
N GLU A 246 -0.24 -5.90 9.24
CA GLU A 246 0.57 -5.42 10.36
C GLU A 246 1.83 -6.28 10.57
N ARG A 247 1.72 -7.60 10.46
CA ARG A 247 2.80 -8.54 10.78
C ARG A 247 3.73 -8.83 9.63
N SER A 248 3.26 -8.77 8.40
CA SER A 248 4.06 -9.04 7.20
C SER A 248 5.18 -8.01 7.00
N VAL A 249 4.95 -6.77 7.43
CA VAL A 249 5.89 -5.64 7.32
C VAL A 249 6.46 -5.18 8.67
N ASP A 250 6.30 -5.98 9.72
CA ASP A 250 6.85 -5.66 11.05
C ASP A 250 8.36 -5.90 11.12
N ALA A 251 9.13 -4.83 10.96
CA ALA A 251 10.58 -4.84 11.03
C ALA A 251 11.17 -4.84 12.45
N ARG A 252 10.32 -4.86 13.50
CA ARG A 252 10.80 -4.85 14.88
C ARG A 252 11.46 -6.18 15.23
N SER A 253 12.66 -6.13 15.84
CA SER A 253 13.23 -7.31 16.48
C SER A 253 12.42 -7.71 17.73
N SER A 254 12.56 -8.95 18.19
CA SER A 254 11.91 -9.43 19.42
C SER A 254 12.23 -8.54 20.64
N ALA A 255 13.46 -7.98 20.68
CA ALA A 255 13.86 -7.06 21.73
C ALA A 255 13.12 -5.71 21.66
N HIS A 256 12.85 -5.21 20.45
CA HIS A 256 12.07 -3.99 20.22
C HIS A 256 10.60 -4.20 20.58
N GLN A 257 10.02 -5.35 20.18
CA GLN A 257 8.66 -5.72 20.57
C GLN A 257 8.50 -5.82 22.09
N ALA A 258 9.45 -6.49 22.77
CA ALA A 258 9.45 -6.63 24.23
C ALA A 258 9.56 -5.27 24.98
N ARG A 259 10.14 -4.26 24.35
CA ARG A 259 10.24 -2.89 24.89
C ARG A 259 9.01 -2.04 24.57
N GLY A 260 7.97 -2.60 23.94
CA GLY A 260 6.77 -1.85 23.56
C GLY A 260 7.00 -0.83 22.44
N GLN A 261 8.08 -0.98 21.65
CA GLN A 261 8.31 -0.09 20.52
C GLN A 261 7.17 -0.27 19.50
N ARG A 262 6.65 0.84 18.99
CA ARG A 262 5.52 0.86 18.03
C ARG A 262 5.87 0.15 16.72
N ALA A 263 4.90 -0.57 16.15
CA ALA A 263 4.98 -1.05 14.78
C ALA A 263 4.84 0.11 13.79
N ARG A 264 5.49 0.01 12.64
CA ARG A 264 5.36 1.03 11.58
C ARG A 264 3.95 1.10 11.04
N VAL A 265 3.29 -0.04 10.89
CA VAL A 265 1.90 -0.13 10.49
C VAL A 265 1.03 -0.26 11.73
N SER A 266 0.13 0.68 11.94
CA SER A 266 -0.82 0.71 13.04
C SER A 266 -2.00 1.63 12.70
N PHE A 267 -3.07 1.55 13.48
CA PHE A 267 -4.19 2.51 13.39
C PHE A 267 -3.90 3.86 14.06
N GLY A 268 -2.68 4.07 14.56
CA GLY A 268 -2.29 5.25 15.33
C GLY A 268 -2.56 5.11 16.83
N ASP A 269 -1.96 6.01 17.61
CA ASP A 269 -2.03 6.00 19.08
C ASP A 269 -2.88 7.16 19.63
N LYS A 270 -3.19 8.15 18.79
CA LYS A 270 -3.95 9.34 19.17
C LYS A 270 -4.78 9.86 17.99
N TRP A 271 -5.76 10.67 18.31
CA TRP A 271 -6.48 11.46 17.31
C TRP A 271 -5.58 12.56 16.76
N ILE A 272 -5.86 12.98 15.52
CA ILE A 272 -5.22 14.16 14.93
C ILE A 272 -6.03 15.38 15.35
N ASP A 273 -5.36 16.37 15.91
CA ASP A 273 -6.02 17.55 16.47
C ASP A 273 -6.06 18.73 15.50
N GLU A 274 -4.98 19.00 14.77
CA GLU A 274 -4.83 20.21 13.98
C GLU A 274 -4.66 19.94 12.48
N SER A 275 -3.63 19.16 12.10
CA SER A 275 -3.28 19.04 10.68
C SER A 275 -2.60 17.72 10.32
N VAL A 276 -2.46 17.48 9.02
CA VAL A 276 -1.71 16.35 8.45
C VAL A 276 -0.23 16.33 8.89
N LEU A 277 0.34 17.46 9.25
CA LEU A 277 1.72 17.57 9.73
C LEU A 277 2.00 16.72 10.98
N GLU A 278 0.99 16.50 11.82
CA GLU A 278 1.13 15.65 13.00
C GLU A 278 1.52 14.22 12.63
N ILE A 279 0.94 13.68 11.55
CA ILE A 279 1.24 12.33 11.06
C ILE A 279 2.69 12.26 10.59
N PHE A 280 3.12 13.18 9.71
CA PHE A 280 4.47 13.19 9.16
C PHE A 280 5.53 13.40 10.24
N ARG A 281 5.32 14.35 11.16
CA ARG A 281 6.25 14.64 12.25
C ARG A 281 6.38 13.46 13.20
N GLU A 282 5.28 12.77 13.50
CA GLU A 282 5.28 11.59 14.35
C GLU A 282 6.05 10.43 13.70
N ASP A 283 5.78 10.15 12.43
CA ASP A 283 6.44 9.07 11.70
C ASP A 283 7.95 9.30 11.55
N ILE A 284 8.37 10.53 11.23
CA ILE A 284 9.78 10.89 11.11
C ILE A 284 10.50 10.75 12.47
N ALA A 285 9.83 11.12 13.57
CA ALA A 285 10.40 11.01 14.91
C ALA A 285 10.52 9.56 15.39
N GLN A 286 9.61 8.68 14.98
CA GLN A 286 9.52 7.31 15.47
C GLN A 286 10.25 6.27 14.61
N PHE A 287 10.27 6.47 13.30
CA PHE A 287 10.70 5.42 12.37
C PHE A 287 11.96 5.80 11.60
N ARG A 288 12.87 4.85 11.51
CA ARG A 288 14.05 4.99 10.63
C ARG A 288 13.62 4.90 9.18
N VAL A 289 14.31 5.64 8.31
CA VAL A 289 14.16 5.54 6.87
C VAL A 289 14.45 4.11 6.40
N LEU A 290 13.51 3.54 5.65
CA LEU A 290 13.63 2.21 5.04
C LEU A 290 14.39 2.29 3.72
N LEU A 291 13.84 3.11 2.82
CA LEU A 291 14.39 3.35 1.49
C LEU A 291 14.73 4.83 1.39
N GLY A 292 15.89 5.15 0.86
CA GLY A 292 16.27 6.51 0.54
C GLY A 292 16.23 6.70 -0.97
N HIS A 293 16.05 7.93 -1.38
CA HIS A 293 16.18 8.36 -2.76
C HIS A 293 17.17 9.49 -2.85
N GLN A 294 17.87 9.64 -3.97
CA GLN A 294 18.67 10.85 -4.22
C GLN A 294 17.74 11.92 -4.79
N PHE A 295 17.53 12.98 -4.02
CA PHE A 295 16.73 14.11 -4.46
C PHE A 295 17.58 15.13 -5.20
N SER A 296 17.08 15.58 -6.34
CA SER A 296 17.51 16.80 -7.02
C SER A 296 16.59 18.00 -6.70
N GLU A 297 15.45 17.72 -6.07
CA GLU A 297 14.40 18.69 -5.78
C GLU A 297 14.78 19.57 -4.59
N ARG A 298 14.37 20.83 -4.66
CA ARG A 298 14.61 21.84 -3.65
C ARG A 298 13.28 22.46 -3.25
N PRO A 299 12.55 21.85 -2.29
CA PRO A 299 11.15 22.16 -2.05
C PRO A 299 10.89 23.64 -1.75
N PHE A 300 11.84 24.36 -1.16
CA PHE A 300 11.69 25.80 -0.93
C PHE A 300 11.90 26.64 -2.20
N GLU A 301 12.88 26.28 -3.04
CA GLU A 301 13.13 26.97 -4.31
C GLU A 301 11.98 26.73 -5.28
N ASP A 302 11.46 25.50 -5.31
CA ASP A 302 10.31 25.12 -6.13
C ASP A 302 9.04 25.83 -5.65
N LEU A 303 8.82 25.94 -4.33
CA LEU A 303 7.69 26.66 -3.74
C LEU A 303 7.75 28.18 -4.00
N GLU A 304 8.94 28.77 -4.03
CA GLU A 304 9.14 30.20 -4.35
C GLU A 304 9.01 30.51 -5.85
N ALA A 305 9.22 29.50 -6.70
CA ALA A 305 9.09 29.63 -8.14
C ALA A 305 7.64 29.54 -8.66
N GLY A 306 6.70 29.03 -7.87
CA GLY A 306 5.25 28.95 -8.14
C GLY A 306 4.85 27.63 -8.75
#